data_c9f9bc7306502a4901a8e8b873a4a932
#
_entry.id   c9f9bc7306502a4901a8e8b873a4a932
#
_cell.length_a   1.000
_cell.length_b   1.000
_cell.length_c   1.000
_cell.angle_alpha   90.00
_cell.angle_beta   90.00
_cell.angle_gamma   90.00
#
_symmetry.space_group_name_H-M   'P 1'
#
loop_
_entity.id
_entity.type
_entity.pdbx_description
1 polymer ?
#
loop_
_entity_poly.entity_id
_entity_poly.type
_entity_poly.pdbx_seq_one_letter_code
_entity_poly.pdbx_strand_id
1 'polypeptide(L)'
;MKHQYIRQKNIRQKIKWMLVLLMAVSLSACGVKEEKNRQQAEENSAEESISKDGTYEIAFISGEGELDDAGFHESSWEGIAEYADENRITYSYYRPANDTRQAREEAVRTAAKKGAKIIISQGYPFEEVIAHMQNEYPKIQFLMLDAKPRKAGQKAELASNVHCILFREEEAGYLAGYAAVCEGYTRLGFLGGKEIAPVQRYGSGFIQGAEYAAMEMEREITLKYQYTDTFLPSDEVQQKSKEWYEDGVQVIFACNGGASVSVMQTAEELDGKVIGVDADQSAVSPTVLTSAGKNLKGAVTEALDTLYENGGVWSGKQAGKTITLGAKEEGVGLPQEEEAWRFENFTQRDYRKIYRGLKREEQEILSGTATMPKTERVHLELPE
;
A
#
# COMPACT_ATOMS: atom_id res chain seq x y z
N MET A 1 -15.46 -25.97 9.15
CA MET A 1 -16.18 -24.81 8.59
C MET A 1 -15.36 -24.05 7.55
N LYS A 2 -14.03 -23.84 7.70
CA LYS A 2 -13.16 -23.14 6.71
C LYS A 2 -13.15 -23.78 5.30
N HIS A 3 -13.18 -25.10 5.17
CA HIS A 3 -13.18 -25.77 3.86
C HIS A 3 -14.46 -25.59 3.02
N GLN A 4 -15.60 -25.27 3.64
CA GLN A 4 -16.84 -24.99 2.89
C GLN A 4 -16.86 -23.57 2.33
N TYR A 5 -16.23 -22.62 3.00
CA TYR A 5 -16.17 -21.21 2.59
C TYR A 5 -15.31 -21.01 1.32
N ILE A 6 -14.13 -21.64 1.29
CA ILE A 6 -13.22 -21.59 0.12
C ILE A 6 -13.87 -22.24 -1.11
N ARG A 7 -14.61 -23.34 -0.92
CA ARG A 7 -15.31 -24.02 -2.02
C ARG A 7 -16.45 -23.17 -2.60
N GLN A 8 -17.12 -22.35 -1.80
CA GLN A 8 -18.17 -21.43 -2.27
C GLN A 8 -17.59 -20.22 -3.03
N LYS A 9 -16.45 -19.67 -2.60
CA LYS A 9 -15.77 -18.56 -3.29
C LYS A 9 -15.33 -18.97 -4.71
N ASN A 10 -14.74 -20.15 -4.85
CA ASN A 10 -14.30 -20.69 -6.14
C ASN A 10 -15.46 -21.05 -7.08
N ILE A 11 -16.62 -21.45 -6.56
CA ILE A 11 -17.82 -21.73 -7.37
C ILE A 11 -18.44 -20.42 -7.88
N ARG A 12 -18.48 -19.38 -7.07
CA ARG A 12 -19.00 -18.05 -7.48
C ARG A 12 -18.11 -17.39 -8.54
N GLN A 13 -16.80 -17.54 -8.45
CA GLN A 13 -15.87 -17.03 -9.46
C GLN A 13 -16.04 -17.78 -10.80
N LYS A 14 -16.15 -19.10 -10.80
CA LYS A 14 -16.39 -19.89 -12.03
C LYS A 14 -17.75 -19.60 -12.68
N ILE A 15 -18.77 -19.29 -11.91
CA ILE A 15 -20.11 -18.90 -12.42
C ILE A 15 -20.07 -17.49 -13.05
N LYS A 16 -19.28 -16.53 -12.49
CA LYS A 16 -19.07 -15.21 -13.11
C LYS A 16 -18.42 -15.32 -14.50
N TRP A 17 -17.41 -16.16 -14.68
CA TRP A 17 -16.75 -16.38 -15.97
C TRP A 17 -17.64 -17.07 -17.02
N MET A 18 -18.58 -17.92 -16.60
CA MET A 18 -19.51 -18.61 -17.50
C MET A 18 -20.65 -17.70 -18.01
N LEU A 19 -21.02 -16.68 -17.24
CA LEU A 19 -22.04 -15.69 -17.64
C LEU A 19 -21.50 -14.63 -18.60
N VAL A 20 -20.22 -14.32 -18.57
CA VAL A 20 -19.57 -13.37 -19.51
C VAL A 20 -19.43 -13.96 -20.92
N LEU A 21 -19.38 -15.28 -21.08
CA LEU A 21 -19.23 -15.93 -22.39
C LEU A 21 -20.55 -16.11 -23.17
N LEU A 22 -21.72 -15.86 -22.54
CA LEU A 22 -23.04 -16.12 -23.14
C LEU A 22 -23.78 -14.86 -23.67
N MET A 23 -23.20 -13.65 -23.51
CA MET A 23 -23.82 -12.39 -23.98
C MET A 23 -23.13 -11.76 -25.20
N ALA A 24 -22.31 -12.48 -25.94
CA ALA A 24 -21.61 -11.95 -27.12
C ALA A 24 -22.27 -12.23 -28.45
N VAL A 25 -23.61 -12.46 -28.52
CA VAL A 25 -24.34 -12.51 -29.80
C VAL A 25 -25.67 -11.80 -29.66
N SER A 26 -25.76 -10.62 -30.18
CA SER A 26 -26.85 -9.89 -30.81
C SER A 26 -26.94 -8.43 -30.40
N LEU A 27 -26.70 -7.54 -31.32
CA LEU A 27 -27.56 -6.52 -31.89
C LEU A 27 -26.79 -5.32 -32.43
N SER A 28 -26.91 -5.17 -33.73
CA SER A 28 -26.49 -3.97 -34.47
C SER A 28 -27.53 -2.85 -34.29
N ALA A 29 -27.01 -1.63 -34.37
CA ALA A 29 -27.65 -0.40 -34.83
C ALA A 29 -28.17 0.62 -33.83
N CYS A 30 -27.58 1.80 -33.95
CA CYS A 30 -28.08 3.16 -33.73
C CYS A 30 -28.33 3.68 -32.31
N GLY A 31 -27.52 4.65 -31.94
CA GLY A 31 -27.95 5.83 -31.17
C GLY A 31 -27.44 5.88 -29.74
N VAL A 32 -26.81 6.99 -29.44
CA VAL A 32 -26.61 7.58 -28.12
C VAL A 32 -25.20 7.42 -27.51
N LYS A 33 -24.47 8.49 -27.72
CA LYS A 33 -23.15 8.73 -27.14
C LYS A 33 -23.16 9.10 -25.63
N GLU A 34 -24.33 9.20 -25.02
CA GLU A 34 -24.48 9.62 -23.61
C GLU A 34 -24.66 8.46 -22.63
N GLU A 35 -25.00 7.26 -23.06
CA GLU A 35 -25.14 6.08 -22.17
C GLU A 35 -23.83 5.37 -21.86
N LYS A 36 -22.78 5.56 -22.68
CA LYS A 36 -21.47 4.92 -22.43
C LYS A 36 -20.71 5.47 -21.21
N ASN A 37 -20.96 6.72 -20.83
CA ASN A 37 -20.32 7.30 -19.64
C ASN A 37 -21.03 6.95 -18.32
N ARG A 38 -22.25 6.41 -18.37
CA ARG A 38 -22.96 5.93 -17.19
C ARG A 38 -22.71 4.46 -16.88
N GLN A 39 -22.47 3.64 -17.88
CA GLN A 39 -22.21 2.20 -17.70
C GLN A 39 -20.77 1.86 -17.30
N GLN A 40 -19.78 2.74 -17.54
CA GLN A 40 -18.43 2.56 -17.03
C GLN A 40 -18.25 2.97 -15.56
N ALA A 41 -19.24 3.63 -14.95
CA ALA A 41 -19.24 3.98 -13.53
C ALA A 41 -19.90 2.90 -12.64
N GLU A 42 -20.51 1.86 -13.22
CA GLU A 42 -21.27 0.84 -12.47
C GLU A 42 -20.55 -0.53 -12.36
N GLU A 43 -19.37 -0.73 -12.95
CA GLU A 43 -18.69 -2.04 -12.95
C GLU A 43 -17.54 -2.20 -11.94
N ASN A 44 -17.21 -1.20 -11.12
CA ASN A 44 -16.26 -1.32 -10.02
C ASN A 44 -16.87 -0.81 -8.71
N SER A 45 -17.98 -1.38 -8.27
CA SER A 45 -18.52 -1.09 -6.95
C SER A 45 -17.76 -1.93 -5.90
N ALA A 46 -16.74 -1.34 -5.27
CA ALA A 46 -16.40 -1.72 -3.92
C ALA A 46 -17.71 -1.74 -3.11
N GLU A 47 -17.93 -2.77 -2.29
CA GLU A 47 -19.13 -2.86 -1.47
C GLU A 47 -19.20 -1.63 -0.56
N GLU A 48 -20.15 -0.76 -0.79
CA GLU A 48 -20.44 0.43 0.00
C GLU A 48 -21.69 0.22 0.83
N SER A 49 -21.77 0.80 2.00
CA SER A 49 -22.96 0.81 2.84
C SER A 49 -23.46 2.25 3.00
N ILE A 50 -24.48 2.59 2.25
CA ILE A 50 -25.06 3.95 2.19
C ILE A 50 -26.48 3.92 2.74
N SER A 51 -26.85 4.90 3.56
CA SER A 51 -28.21 5.07 4.08
C SER A 51 -29.23 5.31 2.96
N LYS A 52 -30.52 5.05 3.22
CA LYS A 52 -31.61 5.22 2.23
C LYS A 52 -31.74 6.65 1.70
N ASP A 53 -31.31 7.64 2.48
CA ASP A 53 -31.29 9.06 2.09
C ASP A 53 -29.97 9.47 1.37
N GLY A 54 -29.09 8.51 1.12
CA GLY A 54 -27.82 8.72 0.45
C GLY A 54 -26.72 9.34 1.32
N THR A 55 -26.86 9.26 2.65
CA THR A 55 -25.83 9.72 3.61
C THR A 55 -24.99 8.56 4.12
N TYR A 56 -23.79 8.85 4.64
CA TYR A 56 -22.88 7.89 5.26
C TYR A 56 -21.97 8.60 6.28
N GLU A 57 -21.40 7.82 7.21
CA GLU A 57 -20.58 8.36 8.32
C GLU A 57 -19.09 8.35 8.01
N ILE A 58 -18.60 7.29 7.33
CA ILE A 58 -17.18 7.15 6.99
C ILE A 58 -17.01 7.40 5.49
N ALA A 59 -16.10 8.28 5.11
CA ALA A 59 -15.67 8.46 3.74
C ALA A 59 -14.20 8.10 3.59
N PHE A 60 -13.87 7.25 2.62
CA PHE A 60 -12.50 7.03 2.18
C PHE A 60 -12.27 7.76 0.86
N ILE A 61 -11.19 8.53 0.77
CA ILE A 61 -10.82 9.22 -0.47
C ILE A 61 -9.47 8.68 -0.91
N SER A 62 -9.48 7.88 -2.00
CA SER A 62 -8.28 7.27 -2.56
C SER A 62 -7.40 8.29 -3.29
N GLY A 63 -6.12 7.93 -3.45
CA GLY A 63 -5.18 8.66 -4.30
C GLY A 63 -5.29 8.28 -5.78
N GLU A 64 -4.16 8.34 -6.46
CA GLU A 64 -3.98 7.85 -7.83
C GLU A 64 -3.99 6.31 -7.85
N GLY A 65 -4.68 5.70 -8.81
CA GLY A 65 -4.76 4.25 -8.96
C GLY A 65 -6.17 3.70 -8.73
N GLU A 66 -6.28 2.39 -8.86
CA GLU A 66 -7.52 1.67 -8.56
C GLU A 66 -7.60 1.34 -7.06
N LEU A 67 -8.79 1.06 -6.58
CA LEU A 67 -8.99 0.65 -5.18
C LEU A 67 -8.46 -0.75 -4.93
N ASP A 68 -8.57 -1.63 -5.92
CA ASP A 68 -8.10 -3.02 -5.94
C ASP A 68 -6.62 -3.12 -6.42
N ASP A 69 -5.75 -2.33 -5.80
CA ASP A 69 -4.32 -2.27 -6.14
C ASP A 69 -3.49 -3.42 -5.54
N ALA A 70 -4.16 -4.38 -4.90
CA ALA A 70 -3.55 -5.47 -4.12
C ALA A 70 -2.52 -4.97 -3.09
N GLY A 71 -2.69 -3.74 -2.58
CA GLY A 71 -1.69 -3.10 -1.74
C GLY A 71 -2.25 -1.98 -0.86
N PHE A 72 -1.78 -0.76 -1.14
CA PHE A 72 -1.96 0.40 -0.28
C PHE A 72 -3.42 0.84 -0.12
N HIS A 73 -4.18 0.93 -1.24
CA HIS A 73 -5.57 1.37 -1.20
C HIS A 73 -6.49 0.26 -0.71
N GLU A 74 -6.35 -0.94 -1.28
CA GLU A 74 -7.20 -2.09 -0.97
C GLU A 74 -7.13 -2.47 0.50
N SER A 75 -5.93 -2.57 1.08
CA SER A 75 -5.73 -2.94 2.49
C SER A 75 -6.37 -1.93 3.45
N SER A 76 -6.29 -0.63 3.15
CA SER A 76 -6.95 0.40 3.95
C SER A 76 -8.47 0.35 3.82
N TRP A 77 -8.97 0.15 2.59
CA TRP A 77 -10.40 0.01 2.33
C TRP A 77 -11.01 -1.21 3.01
N GLU A 78 -10.33 -2.36 2.94
CA GLU A 78 -10.76 -3.57 3.66
C GLU A 78 -10.91 -3.33 5.16
N GLY A 79 -9.97 -2.60 5.77
CA GLY A 79 -10.04 -2.25 7.19
C GLY A 79 -11.23 -1.35 7.51
N ILE A 80 -11.53 -0.40 6.64
CA ILE A 80 -12.70 0.50 6.78
C ILE A 80 -13.99 -0.30 6.64
N ALA A 81 -14.12 -1.08 5.57
CA ALA A 81 -15.34 -1.82 5.26
C ALA A 81 -15.66 -2.87 6.33
N GLU A 82 -14.66 -3.67 6.75
CA GLU A 82 -14.83 -4.69 7.79
C GLU A 82 -15.24 -4.05 9.12
N TYR A 83 -14.54 -2.99 9.55
CA TYR A 83 -14.89 -2.26 10.76
C TYR A 83 -16.32 -1.70 10.72
N ALA A 84 -16.67 -1.04 9.61
CA ALA A 84 -17.96 -0.40 9.45
C ALA A 84 -19.12 -1.41 9.40
N ASP A 85 -18.94 -2.55 8.72
CA ASP A 85 -19.94 -3.63 8.65
C ASP A 85 -20.16 -4.27 10.01
N GLU A 86 -19.09 -4.56 10.77
CA GLU A 86 -19.17 -5.12 12.12
C GLU A 86 -19.92 -4.19 13.08
N ASN A 87 -19.69 -2.88 12.96
CA ASN A 87 -20.29 -1.86 13.81
C ASN A 87 -21.59 -1.25 13.25
N ARG A 88 -22.05 -1.69 12.06
CA ARG A 88 -23.25 -1.17 11.37
C ARG A 88 -23.18 0.32 11.09
N ILE A 89 -22.00 0.79 10.73
CA ILE A 89 -21.73 2.17 10.35
C ILE A 89 -21.79 2.27 8.83
N THR A 90 -22.38 3.32 8.31
CA THR A 90 -22.44 3.55 6.87
C THR A 90 -21.13 4.14 6.34
N TYR A 91 -20.70 3.71 5.16
CA TYR A 91 -19.44 4.13 4.57
C TYR A 91 -19.51 4.20 3.05
N SER A 92 -18.66 5.02 2.48
CA SER A 92 -18.53 5.19 1.03
C SER A 92 -17.10 5.58 0.66
N TYR A 93 -16.72 5.33 -0.58
CA TYR A 93 -15.43 5.73 -1.07
C TYR A 93 -15.52 6.69 -2.25
N TYR A 94 -14.47 7.50 -2.43
CA TYR A 94 -14.35 8.44 -3.53
C TYR A 94 -13.03 8.27 -4.25
N ARG A 95 -13.13 8.19 -5.57
CA ARG A 95 -12.01 8.39 -6.46
C ARG A 95 -12.11 9.81 -7.04
N PRO A 96 -11.13 10.69 -6.79
CA PRO A 96 -11.13 12.02 -7.41
C PRO A 96 -11.15 11.92 -8.95
N ALA A 97 -11.84 12.85 -9.61
CA ALA A 97 -12.03 12.80 -11.06
C ALA A 97 -10.70 12.88 -11.87
N ASN A 98 -9.66 13.39 -11.25
CA ASN A 98 -8.30 13.46 -11.79
C ASN A 98 -7.31 13.69 -10.65
N ASP A 99 -6.00 13.56 -10.95
CA ASP A 99 -4.91 13.70 -10.00
C ASP A 99 -4.55 15.19 -9.72
N THR A 100 -5.57 16.01 -9.40
CA THR A 100 -5.36 17.40 -8.99
C THR A 100 -5.79 17.64 -7.56
N ARG A 101 -5.15 18.60 -6.89
CA ARG A 101 -5.56 19.06 -5.57
C ARG A 101 -7.03 19.47 -5.56
N GLN A 102 -7.50 20.22 -6.58
CA GLN A 102 -8.88 20.70 -6.67
C GLN A 102 -9.88 19.54 -6.70
N ALA A 103 -9.61 18.48 -7.47
CA ALA A 103 -10.49 17.30 -7.53
C ALA A 103 -10.58 16.59 -6.16
N ARG A 104 -9.46 16.47 -5.44
CA ARG A 104 -9.43 15.91 -4.07
C ARG A 104 -10.18 16.80 -3.08
N GLU A 105 -10.00 18.10 -3.13
CA GLU A 105 -10.79 19.04 -2.29
C GLU A 105 -12.30 18.92 -2.57
N GLU A 106 -12.71 18.77 -3.85
CA GLU A 106 -14.13 18.58 -4.19
C GLU A 106 -14.66 17.24 -3.68
N ALA A 107 -13.86 16.17 -3.72
CA ALA A 107 -14.24 14.89 -3.11
C ALA A 107 -14.47 15.04 -1.58
N VAL A 108 -13.60 15.76 -0.87
CA VAL A 108 -13.79 16.07 0.56
C VAL A 108 -15.08 16.86 0.78
N ARG A 109 -15.34 17.92 -0.02
CA ARG A 109 -16.58 18.71 0.09
C ARG A 109 -17.83 17.89 -0.19
N THR A 110 -17.73 16.96 -1.15
CA THR A 110 -18.83 16.04 -1.49
C THR A 110 -19.11 15.09 -0.33
N ALA A 111 -18.07 14.47 0.23
CA ALA A 111 -18.19 13.62 1.41
C ALA A 111 -18.82 14.38 2.60
N ALA A 112 -18.38 15.61 2.85
CA ALA A 112 -18.94 16.48 3.89
C ALA A 112 -20.42 16.77 3.68
N LYS A 113 -20.83 17.09 2.44
CA LYS A 113 -22.26 17.33 2.08
C LYS A 113 -23.11 16.08 2.26
N LYS A 114 -22.52 14.89 2.07
CA LYS A 114 -23.17 13.59 2.24
C LYS A 114 -23.22 13.09 3.69
N GLY A 115 -22.73 13.89 4.62
CA GLY A 115 -22.86 13.62 6.06
C GLY A 115 -21.68 12.92 6.70
N ALA A 116 -20.54 12.79 6.01
CA ALA A 116 -19.34 12.18 6.58
C ALA A 116 -18.95 12.85 7.90
N LYS A 117 -18.76 12.03 8.93
CA LYS A 117 -18.26 12.43 10.25
C LYS A 117 -16.75 12.24 10.35
N ILE A 118 -16.22 11.25 9.64
CA ILE A 118 -14.80 11.04 9.45
C ILE A 118 -14.47 10.87 7.96
N ILE A 119 -13.36 11.49 7.55
CA ILE A 119 -12.78 11.36 6.22
C ILE A 119 -11.39 10.78 6.37
N ILE A 120 -11.16 9.64 5.72
CA ILE A 120 -9.89 8.92 5.70
C ILE A 120 -9.24 9.17 4.35
N SER A 121 -7.99 9.57 4.35
CA SER A 121 -7.19 9.81 3.14
C SER A 121 -5.78 9.29 3.32
N GLN A 122 -5.07 9.02 2.23
CA GLN A 122 -3.74 8.45 2.33
C GLN A 122 -2.76 9.00 1.29
N GLY A 123 -1.51 9.11 1.76
CA GLY A 123 -0.38 9.51 0.95
C GLY A 123 -0.21 11.02 0.78
N TYR A 124 0.94 11.39 0.25
CA TYR A 124 1.39 12.77 0.05
C TYR A 124 0.44 13.67 -0.77
N PRO A 125 -0.39 13.15 -1.73
CA PRO A 125 -1.27 14.04 -2.50
C PRO A 125 -2.33 14.74 -1.66
N PHE A 126 -2.57 14.25 -0.44
CA PHE A 126 -3.54 14.84 0.50
C PHE A 126 -2.93 15.83 1.49
N GLU A 127 -1.62 16.04 1.53
CA GLU A 127 -0.97 16.93 2.48
C GLU A 127 -1.55 18.36 2.43
N GLU A 128 -1.60 18.97 1.23
CA GLU A 128 -2.18 20.32 1.08
C GLU A 128 -3.70 20.34 1.18
N VAL A 129 -4.36 19.28 0.72
CA VAL A 129 -5.81 19.14 0.79
C VAL A 129 -6.26 19.19 2.25
N ILE A 130 -5.72 18.32 3.10
CA ILE A 130 -6.12 18.27 4.50
C ILE A 130 -5.62 19.49 5.27
N ALA A 131 -4.46 20.08 4.90
CA ALA A 131 -4.02 21.36 5.49
C ALA A 131 -5.03 22.50 5.31
N HIS A 132 -5.88 22.44 4.29
CA HIS A 132 -7.00 23.37 4.08
C HIS A 132 -8.28 22.86 4.73
N MET A 133 -8.67 21.64 4.43
CA MET A 133 -9.98 21.08 4.79
C MET A 133 -10.17 20.93 6.29
N GLN A 134 -9.11 20.67 7.06
CA GLN A 134 -9.18 20.59 8.52
C GLN A 134 -9.75 21.87 9.18
N ASN A 135 -9.52 23.03 8.59
CA ASN A 135 -10.02 24.30 9.08
C ASN A 135 -11.39 24.68 8.49
N GLU A 136 -11.66 24.24 7.23
CA GLU A 136 -12.95 24.46 6.56
C GLU A 136 -14.05 23.61 7.22
N TYR A 137 -13.69 22.40 7.70
CA TYR A 137 -14.61 21.44 8.32
C TYR A 137 -14.18 21.04 9.75
N PRO A 138 -14.21 21.95 10.72
CA PRO A 138 -13.68 21.70 12.08
C PRO A 138 -14.47 20.65 12.88
N LYS A 139 -15.64 20.22 12.41
CA LYS A 139 -16.47 19.18 13.04
C LYS A 139 -16.25 17.79 12.43
N ILE A 140 -15.66 17.71 11.23
CA ILE A 140 -15.31 16.45 10.59
C ILE A 140 -13.96 16.01 11.13
N GLN A 141 -13.83 14.73 11.47
CA GLN A 141 -12.56 14.14 11.84
C GLN A 141 -11.81 13.70 10.58
N PHE A 142 -10.50 13.84 10.59
CA PHE A 142 -9.64 13.41 9.49
C PHE A 142 -8.62 12.39 10.00
N LEU A 143 -8.51 11.26 9.29
CA LEU A 143 -7.42 10.30 9.43
C LEU A 143 -6.54 10.39 8.19
N MET A 144 -5.26 10.62 8.37
CA MET A 144 -4.28 10.56 7.28
C MET A 144 -3.31 9.41 7.50
N LEU A 145 -3.15 8.58 6.47
CA LEU A 145 -2.17 7.50 6.44
C LEU A 145 -0.97 7.92 5.56
N ASP A 146 0.25 7.61 5.99
CA ASP A 146 1.52 7.88 5.29
C ASP A 146 1.79 9.35 4.94
N ALA A 147 1.08 10.29 5.54
CA ALA A 147 1.28 11.71 5.29
C ALA A 147 0.85 12.58 6.48
N LYS A 148 1.20 13.85 6.42
CA LYS A 148 0.80 14.88 7.41
C LYS A 148 0.33 16.14 6.69
N PRO A 149 -0.72 16.82 7.20
CA PRO A 149 -1.19 18.07 6.61
C PRO A 149 -0.06 19.10 6.59
N ARG A 150 0.26 19.58 5.40
CA ARG A 150 1.34 20.53 5.22
C ARG A 150 1.08 21.38 3.96
N LYS A 151 1.19 22.70 4.08
CA LYS A 151 1.22 23.60 2.92
C LYS A 151 2.60 23.56 2.28
N ALA A 152 2.64 23.81 0.96
CA ALA A 152 3.90 23.81 0.22
C ALA A 152 4.97 24.68 0.89
N GLY A 153 6.15 24.11 1.09
CA GLY A 153 7.29 24.80 1.72
C GLY A 153 7.14 25.10 3.23
N GLN A 154 6.09 24.61 3.90
CA GLN A 154 5.85 24.83 5.32
C GLN A 154 6.01 23.53 6.12
N LYS A 155 6.13 23.69 7.46
CA LYS A 155 6.07 22.55 8.37
C LYS A 155 4.64 22.01 8.44
N ALA A 156 4.50 20.72 8.75
CA ALA A 156 3.21 20.11 9.02
C ALA A 156 2.53 20.78 10.23
N GLU A 157 1.23 21.07 10.07
CA GLU A 157 0.40 21.66 11.10
C GLU A 157 -0.92 20.88 11.19
N LEU A 158 -1.18 20.27 12.33
CA LEU A 158 -2.35 19.42 12.56
C LEU A 158 -3.33 20.17 13.49
N ALA A 159 -4.55 20.38 13.01
CA ALA A 159 -5.65 20.80 13.86
C ALA A 159 -6.11 19.64 14.77
N SER A 160 -6.86 19.93 15.81
CA SER A 160 -7.32 18.94 16.79
C SER A 160 -8.25 17.85 16.21
N ASN A 161 -8.86 18.11 15.06
CA ASN A 161 -9.70 17.17 14.32
C ASN A 161 -8.92 16.29 13.34
N VAL A 162 -7.58 16.31 13.35
CA VAL A 162 -6.72 15.48 12.50
C VAL A 162 -5.91 14.51 13.35
N HIS A 163 -5.88 13.25 12.92
CA HIS A 163 -4.94 12.24 13.37
C HIS A 163 -4.14 11.69 12.19
N CYS A 164 -2.83 11.47 12.35
CA CYS A 164 -1.97 10.93 11.30
C CYS A 164 -1.27 9.67 11.78
N ILE A 165 -1.21 8.67 10.91
CA ILE A 165 -0.45 7.45 11.12
C ILE A 165 0.62 7.35 10.03
N LEU A 166 1.87 7.25 10.46
CA LEU A 166 3.03 6.98 9.61
C LEU A 166 3.57 5.60 9.93
N PHE A 167 4.36 5.04 9.03
CA PHE A 167 5.00 3.76 9.23
C PHE A 167 6.53 3.89 9.17
N ARG A 168 7.23 2.91 9.75
CA ARG A 168 8.68 2.76 9.63
C ARG A 168 8.98 1.80 8.48
N GLU A 169 8.78 2.25 7.26
CA GLU A 169 9.00 1.45 6.06
C GLU A 169 10.43 0.98 5.92
N GLU A 170 11.38 1.71 6.51
CA GLU A 170 12.79 1.28 6.61
C GLU A 170 12.96 -0.05 7.33
N GLU A 171 12.10 -0.35 8.32
CA GLU A 171 12.15 -1.62 9.03
C GLU A 171 11.60 -2.78 8.19
N ALA A 172 10.52 -2.56 7.44
CA ALA A 172 9.99 -3.56 6.50
C ALA A 172 10.96 -3.81 5.33
N GLY A 173 11.53 -2.74 4.77
CA GLY A 173 12.58 -2.84 3.75
C GLY A 173 13.80 -3.60 4.24
N TYR A 174 14.24 -3.34 5.48
CA TYR A 174 15.35 -4.05 6.11
C TYR A 174 15.09 -5.55 6.20
N LEU A 175 13.92 -5.94 6.67
CA LEU A 175 13.53 -7.36 6.73
C LEU A 175 13.53 -8.02 5.35
N ALA A 176 13.04 -7.33 4.33
CA ALA A 176 13.00 -7.82 2.96
C ALA A 176 14.40 -8.00 2.36
N GLY A 177 15.29 -7.03 2.55
CA GLY A 177 16.69 -7.10 2.09
C GLY A 177 17.48 -8.19 2.80
N TYR A 178 17.32 -8.29 4.11
CA TYR A 178 17.92 -9.36 4.91
C TYR A 178 17.44 -10.74 4.43
N ALA A 179 16.14 -10.92 4.26
CA ALA A 179 15.56 -12.17 3.80
C ALA A 179 16.06 -12.58 2.41
N ALA A 180 16.15 -11.65 1.47
CA ALA A 180 16.62 -11.92 0.11
C ALA A 180 18.06 -12.46 0.09
N VAL A 181 18.96 -11.86 0.87
CA VAL A 181 20.36 -12.32 0.95
C VAL A 181 20.46 -13.65 1.69
N CYS A 182 19.72 -13.82 2.80
CA CYS A 182 19.66 -15.07 3.54
C CYS A 182 19.08 -16.22 2.70
N GLU A 183 18.15 -15.95 1.78
CA GLU A 183 17.66 -16.93 0.82
C GLU A 183 18.74 -17.38 -0.15
N GLY A 184 19.74 -16.55 -0.41
CA GLY A 184 20.87 -16.89 -1.27
C GLY A 184 21.04 -15.98 -2.49
N TYR A 185 20.17 -14.99 -2.66
CA TYR A 185 20.28 -14.04 -3.76
C TYR A 185 21.44 -13.07 -3.56
N THR A 186 22.16 -12.81 -4.65
CA THR A 186 23.34 -11.91 -4.66
C THR A 186 23.22 -10.78 -5.67
N ARG A 187 22.24 -10.86 -6.57
CA ARG A 187 21.95 -9.81 -7.56
C ARG A 187 20.52 -9.32 -7.36
N LEU A 188 20.39 -8.20 -6.67
CA LEU A 188 19.13 -7.64 -6.22
C LEU A 188 18.73 -6.44 -7.07
N GLY A 189 17.44 -6.11 -7.08
CA GLY A 189 16.90 -4.88 -7.63
C GLY A 189 15.94 -4.22 -6.64
N PHE A 190 16.01 -2.89 -6.52
CA PHE A 190 14.97 -2.07 -5.90
C PHE A 190 14.37 -1.18 -6.97
N LEU A 191 13.11 -1.39 -7.30
CA LEU A 191 12.37 -0.61 -8.27
C LEU A 191 11.26 0.16 -7.55
N GLY A 192 11.57 1.41 -7.19
CA GLY A 192 10.63 2.31 -6.52
C GLY A 192 9.69 2.97 -7.51
N GLY A 193 8.51 3.38 -7.06
CA GLY A 193 7.62 4.25 -7.82
C GLY A 193 8.15 5.68 -7.89
N LYS A 194 7.44 6.64 -7.31
CA LYS A 194 7.92 8.02 -7.19
C LYS A 194 8.91 8.15 -6.02
N GLU A 195 9.87 9.06 -6.17
CA GLU A 195 10.86 9.34 -5.13
C GLU A 195 10.25 10.16 -3.99
N ILE A 196 9.44 9.51 -3.16
CA ILE A 196 8.79 10.08 -1.99
C ILE A 196 9.26 9.41 -0.71
N ALA A 197 9.09 10.09 0.42
CA ALA A 197 9.64 9.63 1.70
C ALA A 197 9.33 8.18 2.08
N PRO A 198 8.09 7.62 1.95
CA PRO A 198 7.84 6.22 2.24
C PRO A 198 8.65 5.26 1.34
N VAL A 199 8.72 5.54 0.03
CA VAL A 199 9.45 4.71 -0.93
C VAL A 199 10.97 4.78 -0.67
N GLN A 200 11.48 5.98 -0.35
CA GLN A 200 12.88 6.16 0.07
C GLN A 200 13.21 5.36 1.34
N ARG A 201 12.29 5.34 2.34
CA ARG A 201 12.47 4.55 3.56
C ARG A 201 12.54 3.05 3.26
N TYR A 202 11.62 2.52 2.47
CA TYR A 202 11.67 1.12 2.03
C TYR A 202 13.00 0.78 1.35
N GLY A 203 13.42 1.60 0.39
CA GLY A 203 14.67 1.37 -0.35
C GLY A 203 15.91 1.45 0.54
N SER A 204 15.96 2.44 1.44
CA SER A 204 17.04 2.57 2.43
C SER A 204 17.12 1.34 3.35
N GLY A 205 15.97 0.91 3.87
CA GLY A 205 15.91 -0.30 4.69
C GLY A 205 16.38 -1.52 3.92
N PHE A 206 15.94 -1.69 2.68
CA PHE A 206 16.31 -2.82 1.83
C PHE A 206 17.84 -2.92 1.63
N ILE A 207 18.49 -1.79 1.35
CA ILE A 207 19.96 -1.72 1.26
C ILE A 207 20.61 -2.14 2.58
N GLN A 208 20.15 -1.60 3.70
CA GLN A 208 20.75 -1.86 5.02
C GLN A 208 20.55 -3.32 5.48
N GLY A 209 19.36 -3.90 5.20
CA GLY A 209 19.11 -5.31 5.50
C GLY A 209 19.95 -6.25 4.64
N ALA A 210 20.09 -5.94 3.35
CA ALA A 210 20.97 -6.70 2.45
C ALA A 210 22.44 -6.59 2.88
N GLU A 211 22.92 -5.40 3.25
CA GLU A 211 24.28 -5.18 3.76
C GLU A 211 24.53 -5.98 5.03
N TYR A 212 23.60 -5.93 5.99
CA TYR A 212 23.76 -6.65 7.25
C TYR A 212 23.85 -8.18 7.03
N ALA A 213 22.99 -8.75 6.21
CA ALA A 213 23.03 -10.17 5.87
C ALA A 213 24.30 -10.52 5.06
N ALA A 214 24.73 -9.66 4.15
CA ALA A 214 25.95 -9.84 3.36
C ALA A 214 27.20 -9.88 4.24
N MET A 215 27.26 -9.02 5.26
CA MET A 215 28.33 -9.04 6.26
C MET A 215 28.32 -10.33 7.10
N GLU A 216 27.13 -10.75 7.60
CA GLU A 216 27.00 -11.99 8.38
C GLU A 216 27.41 -13.24 7.57
N MET A 217 27.15 -13.25 6.26
CA MET A 217 27.41 -14.37 5.37
C MET A 217 28.70 -14.27 4.57
N GLU A 218 29.47 -13.19 4.75
CA GLU A 218 30.71 -12.90 4.01
C GLU A 218 30.50 -12.95 2.46
N ARG A 219 29.39 -12.35 1.99
CA ARG A 219 29.00 -12.31 0.57
C ARG A 219 29.12 -10.91 -0.01
N GLU A 220 29.35 -10.84 -1.33
CA GLU A 220 29.26 -9.60 -2.10
C GLU A 220 27.91 -9.58 -2.82
N ILE A 221 27.22 -8.45 -2.76
CA ILE A 221 25.89 -8.23 -3.33
C ILE A 221 25.97 -7.10 -4.35
N THR A 222 25.34 -7.29 -5.51
CA THR A 222 25.05 -6.19 -6.45
C THR A 222 23.59 -5.81 -6.31
N LEU A 223 23.30 -4.51 -6.19
CA LEU A 223 21.94 -4.01 -6.04
C LEU A 223 21.69 -2.85 -7.01
N LYS A 224 20.84 -3.10 -8.03
CA LYS A 224 20.32 -2.04 -8.90
C LYS A 224 19.23 -1.27 -8.17
N TYR A 225 19.29 0.07 -8.24
CA TYR A 225 18.37 0.94 -7.51
C TYR A 225 17.87 2.05 -8.41
N GLN A 226 16.55 2.13 -8.64
CA GLN A 226 15.93 3.13 -9.51
C GLN A 226 14.49 3.42 -9.11
N TYR A 227 14.01 4.63 -9.44
CA TYR A 227 12.60 5.02 -9.42
C TYR A 227 12.01 5.01 -10.84
N THR A 228 10.70 4.74 -10.93
CA THR A 228 9.94 4.67 -12.20
C THR A 228 9.06 5.90 -12.44
N ASP A 229 9.01 6.82 -11.48
CA ASP A 229 8.15 8.02 -11.46
C ASP A 229 6.64 7.76 -11.59
N THR A 230 6.22 6.49 -11.43
CA THR A 230 4.81 6.09 -11.50
C THR A 230 4.46 5.04 -10.45
N PHE A 231 3.17 5.00 -10.07
CA PHE A 231 2.56 3.92 -9.29
C PHE A 231 1.55 3.12 -10.13
N LEU A 232 1.42 3.44 -11.42
CA LEU A 232 0.49 2.76 -12.33
C LEU A 232 1.24 1.73 -13.20
N PRO A 233 0.61 0.59 -13.51
CA PRO A 233 1.16 -0.37 -14.45
C PRO A 233 1.48 0.30 -15.80
N SER A 234 2.64 -0.02 -16.38
CA SER A 234 3.06 0.54 -17.67
C SER A 234 4.07 -0.36 -18.39
N ASP A 235 4.12 -0.20 -19.72
CA ASP A 235 5.11 -0.86 -20.57
C ASP A 235 6.55 -0.48 -20.19
N GLU A 236 6.75 0.75 -19.68
CA GLU A 236 8.07 1.23 -19.25
C GLU A 236 8.56 0.49 -18.02
N VAL A 237 7.67 0.21 -17.05
CA VAL A 237 7.99 -0.60 -15.86
C VAL A 237 8.28 -2.05 -16.28
N GLN A 238 7.50 -2.62 -17.21
CA GLN A 238 7.76 -3.96 -17.75
C GLN A 238 9.12 -4.02 -18.43
N GLN A 239 9.41 -3.07 -19.31
CA GLN A 239 10.68 -3.03 -20.04
C GLN A 239 11.87 -2.90 -19.09
N LYS A 240 11.78 -2.05 -18.06
CA LYS A 240 12.84 -1.89 -17.06
C LYS A 240 13.07 -3.17 -16.26
N SER A 241 12.00 -3.82 -15.84
CA SER A 241 12.08 -5.11 -15.13
C SER A 241 12.72 -6.20 -16.01
N LYS A 242 12.34 -6.23 -17.30
CA LYS A 242 12.90 -7.14 -18.28
C LYS A 242 14.41 -6.95 -18.45
N GLU A 243 14.86 -5.70 -18.66
CA GLU A 243 16.28 -5.36 -18.76
C GLU A 243 17.06 -5.85 -17.53
N TRP A 244 16.50 -5.70 -16.34
CA TRP A 244 17.17 -6.10 -15.10
C TRP A 244 17.25 -7.63 -14.97
N TYR A 245 16.17 -8.37 -15.26
CA TYR A 245 16.21 -9.84 -15.22
C TYR A 245 17.13 -10.41 -16.30
N GLU A 246 17.12 -9.87 -17.51
CA GLU A 246 18.03 -10.28 -18.60
C GLU A 246 19.50 -9.97 -18.25
N ASP A 247 19.77 -8.93 -17.47
CA ASP A 247 21.11 -8.61 -16.94
C ASP A 247 21.46 -9.41 -15.66
N GLY A 248 20.61 -10.34 -15.28
CA GLY A 248 20.86 -11.33 -14.22
C GLY A 248 20.46 -10.88 -12.82
N VAL A 249 19.65 -9.83 -12.65
CA VAL A 249 18.97 -9.57 -11.37
C VAL A 249 18.08 -10.78 -11.06
N GLN A 250 18.16 -11.29 -9.83
CA GLN A 250 17.47 -12.53 -9.42
C GLN A 250 16.14 -12.22 -8.73
N VAL A 251 16.10 -11.14 -7.97
CA VAL A 251 14.90 -10.69 -7.26
C VAL A 251 14.78 -9.17 -7.31
N ILE A 252 13.60 -8.66 -7.63
CA ILE A 252 13.28 -7.24 -7.63
C ILE A 252 12.32 -6.95 -6.46
N PHE A 253 12.70 -6.03 -5.58
CA PHE A 253 11.75 -5.43 -4.65
C PHE A 253 10.94 -4.36 -5.41
N ALA A 254 9.68 -4.69 -5.73
CA ALA A 254 8.77 -3.86 -6.50
C ALA A 254 8.02 -2.89 -5.57
N CYS A 255 8.71 -1.81 -5.16
CA CYS A 255 8.17 -0.80 -4.24
C CYS A 255 7.48 0.34 -5.03
N ASN A 256 6.52 -0.01 -5.89
CA ASN A 256 5.90 0.89 -6.85
C ASN A 256 4.37 0.76 -6.94
N GLY A 257 3.71 0.38 -5.84
CA GLY A 257 2.25 0.32 -5.74
C GLY A 257 1.65 -0.61 -6.81
N GLY A 258 0.57 -0.20 -7.46
CA GLY A 258 -0.07 -0.98 -8.52
C GLY A 258 0.83 -1.31 -9.72
N ALA A 259 1.91 -0.54 -9.95
CA ALA A 259 2.91 -0.85 -10.99
C ALA A 259 3.69 -2.15 -10.70
N SER A 260 3.65 -2.68 -9.46
CA SER A 260 4.26 -3.97 -9.10
C SER A 260 3.74 -5.13 -9.94
N VAL A 261 2.50 -5.05 -10.44
CA VAL A 261 1.92 -6.06 -11.35
C VAL A 261 2.73 -6.18 -12.64
N SER A 262 3.23 -5.06 -13.18
CA SER A 262 4.10 -5.07 -14.37
C SER A 262 5.43 -5.80 -14.10
N VAL A 263 5.99 -5.64 -12.89
CA VAL A 263 7.20 -6.36 -12.47
C VAL A 263 6.93 -7.87 -12.31
N MET A 264 5.80 -8.22 -11.70
CA MET A 264 5.38 -9.60 -11.47
C MET A 264 5.15 -10.35 -12.79
N GLN A 265 4.47 -9.73 -13.76
CA GLN A 265 4.27 -10.31 -15.09
C GLN A 265 5.60 -10.60 -15.79
N THR A 266 6.53 -9.65 -15.73
CA THR A 266 7.87 -9.84 -16.30
C THR A 266 8.65 -10.94 -15.58
N ALA A 267 8.51 -11.04 -14.26
CA ALA A 267 9.14 -12.09 -13.47
C ALA A 267 8.61 -13.49 -13.84
N GLU A 268 7.30 -13.62 -14.11
CA GLU A 268 6.70 -14.88 -14.58
C GLU A 268 7.25 -15.32 -15.94
N GLU A 269 7.48 -14.37 -16.85
CA GLU A 269 8.02 -14.64 -18.18
C GLU A 269 9.50 -15.05 -18.15
N LEU A 270 10.28 -14.53 -17.20
CA LEU A 270 11.75 -14.68 -17.17
C LEU A 270 12.27 -15.49 -15.96
N ASP A 271 11.36 -16.20 -15.26
CA ASP A 271 11.68 -16.99 -14.05
C ASP A 271 12.39 -16.15 -12.95
N GLY A 272 12.07 -14.86 -12.90
CA GLY A 272 12.52 -13.94 -11.87
C GLY A 272 11.74 -14.10 -10.58
N LYS A 273 12.21 -13.40 -9.52
CA LYS A 273 11.51 -13.35 -8.22
C LYS A 273 11.17 -11.90 -7.86
N VAL A 274 10.11 -11.73 -7.08
CA VAL A 274 9.62 -10.42 -6.65
C VAL A 274 9.47 -10.40 -5.14
N ILE A 275 9.81 -9.26 -4.54
CA ILE A 275 9.33 -8.88 -3.20
C ILE A 275 8.26 -7.83 -3.41
N GLY A 276 7.07 -8.09 -2.87
CA GLY A 276 5.93 -7.17 -2.91
C GLY A 276 6.00 -6.07 -1.85
N VAL A 277 5.01 -5.17 -1.84
CA VAL A 277 4.98 -4.00 -0.96
C VAL A 277 3.59 -3.75 -0.36
N ASP A 278 3.55 -3.12 0.80
CA ASP A 278 2.38 -2.64 1.55
C ASP A 278 1.48 -3.76 2.10
N ALA A 279 0.95 -4.64 1.27
CA ALA A 279 0.13 -5.79 1.65
C ALA A 279 0.75 -7.12 1.19
N ASP A 280 0.19 -8.25 1.61
CA ASP A 280 0.57 -9.55 1.08
C ASP A 280 0.14 -9.69 -0.38
N GLN A 281 1.10 -9.66 -1.29
CA GLN A 281 0.89 -9.81 -2.74
C GLN A 281 1.14 -11.23 -3.26
N SER A 282 1.30 -12.21 -2.37
CA SER A 282 1.55 -13.61 -2.76
C SER A 282 0.43 -14.22 -3.62
N ALA A 283 -0.80 -13.74 -3.46
CA ALA A 283 -1.95 -14.17 -4.27
C ALA A 283 -1.97 -13.55 -5.68
N VAL A 284 -1.21 -12.48 -5.92
CA VAL A 284 -1.16 -11.79 -7.22
C VAL A 284 -0.29 -12.57 -8.21
N SER A 285 0.87 -13.06 -7.76
CA SER A 285 1.79 -13.81 -8.62
C SER A 285 2.54 -14.90 -7.84
N PRO A 286 2.81 -16.06 -8.48
CA PRO A 286 3.64 -17.11 -7.89
C PRO A 286 5.11 -16.73 -7.76
N THR A 287 5.56 -15.65 -8.41
CA THR A 287 6.94 -15.15 -8.32
C THR A 287 7.22 -14.35 -7.06
N VAL A 288 6.17 -13.92 -6.35
CA VAL A 288 6.29 -13.17 -5.09
C VAL A 288 6.77 -14.09 -3.97
N LEU A 289 7.99 -13.85 -3.48
CA LEU A 289 8.60 -14.60 -2.37
C LEU A 289 7.99 -14.23 -1.02
N THR A 290 7.74 -12.95 -0.85
CA THR A 290 7.16 -12.29 0.33
C THR A 290 6.79 -10.86 -0.04
N SER A 291 6.23 -10.11 0.93
CA SER A 291 5.94 -8.69 0.78
C SER A 291 6.46 -7.89 1.98
N ALA A 292 7.09 -6.75 1.74
CA ALA A 292 7.44 -5.80 2.78
C ALA A 292 6.17 -5.05 3.22
N GLY A 293 5.48 -5.57 4.21
CA GLY A 293 4.12 -5.18 4.57
C GLY A 293 4.03 -4.03 5.56
N LYS A 294 2.93 -3.28 5.44
CA LYS A 294 2.37 -2.36 6.43
C LYS A 294 1.05 -2.92 6.95
N ASN A 295 0.82 -2.86 8.23
CA ASN A 295 -0.48 -3.24 8.82
C ASN A 295 -1.50 -2.10 8.68
N LEU A 296 -1.82 -1.72 7.43
CA LEU A 296 -2.75 -0.64 7.11
C LEU A 296 -4.16 -0.95 7.63
N LYS A 297 -4.63 -2.16 7.39
CA LYS A 297 -5.93 -2.64 7.87
C LYS A 297 -6.05 -2.51 9.39
N GLY A 298 -5.09 -3.03 10.14
CA GLY A 298 -5.07 -2.94 11.60
C GLY A 298 -4.97 -1.50 12.11
N ALA A 299 -4.13 -0.67 11.46
CA ALA A 299 -3.97 0.74 11.83
C ALA A 299 -5.27 1.54 11.66
N VAL A 300 -6.00 1.31 10.57
CA VAL A 300 -7.30 1.96 10.32
C VAL A 300 -8.34 1.47 11.32
N THR A 301 -8.44 0.16 11.55
CA THR A 301 -9.39 -0.43 12.49
C THR A 301 -9.17 0.12 13.91
N GLU A 302 -7.93 0.13 14.40
CA GLU A 302 -7.59 0.66 15.74
C GLU A 302 -7.89 2.16 15.85
N ALA A 303 -7.63 2.94 14.79
CA ALA A 303 -7.96 4.36 14.76
C ALA A 303 -9.47 4.60 14.83
N LEU A 304 -10.27 3.82 14.09
CA LEU A 304 -11.73 3.91 14.12
C LEU A 304 -12.30 3.46 15.46
N ASP A 305 -11.81 2.36 16.05
CA ASP A 305 -12.18 1.93 17.39
C ASP A 305 -11.98 3.06 18.41
N THR A 306 -10.78 3.62 18.45
CA THR A 306 -10.46 4.73 19.38
C THR A 306 -11.34 5.96 19.14
N LEU A 307 -11.65 6.28 17.87
CA LEU A 307 -12.51 7.40 17.52
C LEU A 307 -13.94 7.19 18.04
N TYR A 308 -14.53 6.05 17.76
CA TYR A 308 -15.92 5.76 18.11
C TYR A 308 -16.10 5.47 19.60
N GLU A 309 -15.15 4.85 20.27
CA GLU A 309 -15.13 4.71 21.74
C GLU A 309 -15.11 6.08 22.45
N ASN A 310 -14.47 7.09 21.82
CA ASN A 310 -14.44 8.47 22.34
C ASN A 310 -15.59 9.34 21.82
N GLY A 311 -16.69 8.75 21.37
CA GLY A 311 -17.90 9.47 20.94
C GLY A 311 -17.77 10.16 19.58
N GLY A 312 -16.94 9.65 18.68
CA GLY A 312 -16.78 10.13 17.30
C GLY A 312 -15.88 11.35 17.16
N VAL A 313 -15.00 11.59 18.13
CA VAL A 313 -13.98 12.65 18.09
C VAL A 313 -12.64 12.12 18.55
N TRP A 314 -11.55 12.65 17.98
CA TRP A 314 -10.20 12.24 18.41
C TRP A 314 -9.99 12.54 19.90
N SER A 315 -9.49 11.55 20.64
CA SER A 315 -9.12 11.75 22.05
C SER A 315 -7.87 12.64 22.18
N GLY A 316 -7.56 13.11 23.38
CA GLY A 316 -6.35 13.91 23.62
C GLY A 316 -5.03 13.22 23.24
N LYS A 317 -5.04 11.89 23.04
CA LYS A 317 -3.89 11.12 22.55
C LYS A 317 -3.73 11.18 21.03
N GLN A 318 -4.83 11.33 20.28
CA GLN A 318 -4.87 11.35 18.81
C GLN A 318 -5.07 12.77 18.25
N ALA A 319 -5.85 13.62 18.92
CA ALA A 319 -6.20 14.96 18.46
C ALA A 319 -4.98 15.82 18.15
N GLY A 320 -4.78 16.18 16.89
CA GLY A 320 -3.63 16.97 16.44
C GLY A 320 -2.30 16.22 16.57
N LYS A 321 -2.30 14.88 16.56
CA LYS A 321 -1.11 14.06 16.77
C LYS A 321 -0.79 13.18 15.57
N THR A 322 0.49 12.88 15.45
CA THR A 322 1.00 11.85 14.56
C THR A 322 1.58 10.72 15.40
N ILE A 323 1.22 9.49 15.07
CA ILE A 323 1.91 8.29 15.55
C ILE A 323 2.72 7.67 14.42
N THR A 324 3.74 6.89 14.77
CA THR A 324 4.52 6.13 13.80
C THR A 324 4.55 4.69 14.25
N LEU A 325 4.14 3.78 13.37
CA LEU A 325 4.05 2.35 13.64
C LEU A 325 5.23 1.63 12.99
N GLY A 326 6.03 0.98 13.79
CA GLY A 326 7.16 0.14 13.36
C GLY A 326 6.95 -1.32 13.73
N ALA A 327 8.02 -2.09 13.71
CA ALA A 327 8.03 -3.48 14.15
C ALA A 327 7.61 -3.62 15.63
N LYS A 328 7.96 -2.63 16.47
CA LYS A 328 7.61 -2.59 17.88
C LYS A 328 6.10 -2.56 18.11
N GLU A 329 5.37 -1.81 17.32
CA GLU A 329 3.93 -1.68 17.30
C GLU A 329 3.25 -2.72 16.39
N GLU A 330 3.99 -3.66 15.81
CA GLU A 330 3.50 -4.61 14.82
C GLU A 330 2.88 -3.94 13.57
N GLY A 331 3.32 -2.71 13.31
CA GLY A 331 2.86 -1.90 12.18
C GLY A 331 3.51 -2.26 10.85
N VAL A 332 4.67 -2.93 10.85
CA VAL A 332 5.40 -3.36 9.66
C VAL A 332 6.00 -4.75 9.85
N GLY A 333 6.19 -5.48 8.75
CA GLY A 333 6.78 -6.82 8.80
C GLY A 333 6.67 -7.57 7.48
N LEU A 334 7.02 -8.86 7.50
CA LEU A 334 6.76 -9.78 6.39
C LEU A 334 5.57 -10.68 6.75
N PRO A 335 4.69 -11.04 5.79
CA PRO A 335 3.63 -12.02 6.00
C PRO A 335 4.20 -13.36 6.48
N GLN A 336 3.49 -14.05 7.38
CA GLN A 336 3.95 -15.30 7.98
C GLN A 336 3.02 -16.48 7.71
N GLU A 337 1.96 -16.28 6.95
CA GLU A 337 1.07 -17.30 6.46
C GLU A 337 1.85 -18.25 5.53
N GLU A 338 1.54 -19.55 5.57
CA GLU A 338 2.28 -20.56 4.82
C GLU A 338 2.25 -20.27 3.30
N GLU A 339 1.15 -19.81 2.78
CA GLU A 339 0.97 -19.48 1.37
C GLU A 339 1.76 -18.24 0.92
N ALA A 340 2.04 -17.34 1.85
CA ALA A 340 2.78 -16.09 1.62
C ALA A 340 4.29 -16.22 1.84
N TRP A 341 4.73 -17.32 2.46
CA TRP A 341 6.13 -17.59 2.77
C TRP A 341 6.74 -18.54 1.75
N ARG A 342 7.43 -18.00 0.75
CA ARG A 342 7.99 -18.79 -0.36
C ARG A 342 9.52 -18.85 -0.37
N PHE A 343 10.14 -18.71 0.80
CA PHE A 343 11.56 -18.92 0.99
C PHE A 343 11.87 -20.40 1.28
N GLU A 344 12.96 -20.91 0.72
CA GLU A 344 13.46 -22.27 0.93
C GLU A 344 14.55 -22.32 2.02
N ASN A 345 15.43 -21.33 2.04
CA ASN A 345 16.58 -21.25 2.94
C ASN A 345 16.34 -20.32 4.14
N PHE A 346 15.70 -19.15 3.90
CA PHE A 346 15.35 -18.22 4.96
C PHE A 346 14.11 -18.69 5.72
N THR A 347 14.29 -19.18 6.94
CA THR A 347 13.19 -19.77 7.71
C THR A 347 12.39 -18.74 8.51
N GLN A 348 11.12 -19.05 8.81
CA GLN A 348 10.32 -18.25 9.74
C GLN A 348 10.94 -18.13 11.13
N ARG A 349 11.82 -19.08 11.54
CA ARG A 349 12.58 -18.99 12.78
C ARG A 349 13.61 -17.86 12.72
N ASP A 350 14.33 -17.75 11.61
CA ASP A 350 15.33 -16.70 11.38
C ASP A 350 14.65 -15.33 11.29
N TYR A 351 13.53 -15.26 10.57
CA TYR A 351 12.68 -14.07 10.55
C TYR A 351 12.28 -13.63 11.97
N ARG A 352 11.73 -14.54 12.79
CA ARG A 352 11.35 -14.19 14.16
C ARG A 352 12.53 -13.76 15.04
N LYS A 353 13.73 -14.19 14.75
CA LYS A 353 14.94 -13.74 15.44
C LYS A 353 15.25 -12.28 15.12
N ILE A 354 15.36 -11.95 13.82
CA ILE A 354 15.68 -10.58 13.38
C ILE A 354 14.56 -9.59 13.71
N TYR A 355 13.29 -9.99 13.51
CA TYR A 355 12.12 -9.17 13.84
C TYR A 355 12.05 -8.83 15.33
N ARG A 356 12.41 -9.76 16.22
CA ARG A 356 12.51 -9.47 17.66
C ARG A 356 13.63 -8.48 17.98
N GLY A 357 14.72 -8.49 17.23
CA GLY A 357 15.77 -7.48 17.35
C GLY A 357 15.23 -6.08 17.04
N LEU A 358 14.48 -5.95 15.94
CA LEU A 358 13.82 -4.69 15.59
C LEU A 358 12.81 -4.23 16.66
N LYS A 359 11.95 -5.14 17.14
CA LYS A 359 11.00 -4.83 18.23
C LYS A 359 11.66 -4.31 19.51
N ARG A 360 12.90 -4.69 19.75
CA ARG A 360 13.71 -4.23 20.91
C ARG A 360 14.56 -3.01 20.61
N GLU A 361 14.48 -2.49 19.38
CA GLU A 361 15.30 -1.35 18.93
C GLU A 361 16.82 -1.64 19.10
N GLU A 362 17.22 -2.93 18.91
CA GLU A 362 18.63 -3.36 19.01
C GLU A 362 19.48 -2.89 17.82
N GLN A 363 18.83 -2.43 16.75
CA GLN A 363 19.45 -1.90 15.53
C GLN A 363 18.81 -0.57 15.16
N GLU A 364 19.65 0.41 14.85
CA GLU A 364 19.20 1.69 14.27
C GLU A 364 19.21 1.57 12.75
N ILE A 365 18.02 1.67 12.13
CA ILE A 365 17.86 1.67 10.68
C ILE A 365 17.65 3.11 10.21
N LEU A 366 18.50 3.56 9.31
CA LEU A 366 18.42 4.92 8.76
C LEU A 366 17.26 5.01 7.78
N SER A 367 16.45 6.05 7.89
CA SER A 367 15.33 6.29 7.00
C SER A 367 15.72 6.54 5.52
N GLY A 368 16.95 6.97 5.29
CA GLY A 368 17.49 7.19 3.94
C GLY A 368 16.92 8.39 3.18
N THR A 369 15.97 9.13 3.77
CA THR A 369 15.33 10.28 3.11
C THR A 369 16.25 11.50 2.93
N ALA A 370 17.37 11.54 3.63
CA ALA A 370 18.38 12.59 3.51
C ALA A 370 19.63 12.13 2.74
N THR A 371 20.06 10.89 2.94
CA THR A 371 21.26 10.33 2.31
C THR A 371 21.11 8.82 2.18
N MET A 372 21.63 8.27 1.08
CA MET A 372 21.74 6.81 0.91
C MET A 372 22.60 6.19 2.01
N PRO A 373 22.27 4.98 2.50
CA PRO A 373 23.12 4.23 3.43
C PRO A 373 24.50 3.96 2.82
N LYS A 374 25.52 3.97 3.67
CA LYS A 374 26.85 3.51 3.28
C LYS A 374 26.92 1.99 3.36
N THR A 375 27.57 1.38 2.39
CA THR A 375 27.69 -0.07 2.25
C THR A 375 29.15 -0.47 2.05
N GLU A 376 29.51 -1.66 2.52
CA GLU A 376 30.83 -2.29 2.34
C GLU A 376 30.73 -3.52 1.43
N ARG A 377 29.62 -4.26 1.53
CA ARG A 377 29.35 -5.51 0.81
C ARG A 377 28.29 -5.40 -0.28
N VAL A 378 27.45 -4.36 -0.21
CA VAL A 378 26.46 -4.09 -1.25
C VAL A 378 26.98 -3.05 -2.22
N HIS A 379 27.20 -3.46 -3.48
CA HIS A 379 27.58 -2.58 -4.58
C HIS A 379 26.31 -2.02 -5.22
N LEU A 380 26.06 -0.72 -4.98
CA LEU A 380 24.90 -0.02 -5.53
C LEU A 380 25.15 0.40 -6.98
N GLU A 381 24.25 -0.01 -7.88
CA GLU A 381 24.18 0.45 -9.26
C GLU A 381 23.02 1.46 -9.39
N LEU A 382 23.37 2.73 -9.48
CA LEU A 382 22.41 3.83 -9.65
C LEU A 382 22.30 4.18 -11.15
N PRO A 383 21.15 4.72 -11.62
CA PRO A 383 21.05 5.24 -12.98
C PRO A 383 22.05 6.39 -13.21
N GLU A 384 22.56 6.50 -14.45
CA GLU A 384 23.48 7.56 -14.86
C GLU A 384 22.82 8.95 -14.85
#